data_fda41c94c587c627c0b34c6546a03461
#
_entry.id   fda41c94c587c627c0b34c6546a03461
#
_cell.length_a   1.000
_cell.length_b   1.000
_cell.length_c   1.000
_cell.angle_alpha   90.00
_cell.angle_beta   90.00
_cell.angle_gamma   90.00
#
_symmetry.space_group_name_H-M   'P 1'
#
loop_
_entity.id
_entity.type
_entity.pdbx_description
1 polymer ?
#
loop_
_entity_poly.entity_id
_entity_poly.type
_entity_poly.pdbx_seq_one_letter_code
_entity_poly.pdbx_strand_id
1 'polypeptide(L)'
;MSPPTTSFATTTAYPHSRMLVPVQDSPLRKISMEEANQYLSARLASARPVAVGGMLCALALALLIFISDWPGLAANARGPVSFAVAALVVAVAVAIFIINNNRTKQWKWMEKEPFESAYGVEGMAKERLAAFQPAHTTNLVTGLVLSIVALILFVVSDLLASTTGLNDSTFVALGFAVAAVAVFLFVYNHIVKGAYWELLQDGDRSPRKKLLHSKVGPIMGIYWMSIVFIYLAISFLTDSWDTSWIIWPLAGVGSAIVTTIVSYVWERKFGVATSDAATTGTGTAGVVSTGIGTTSPNDSAGTTN
;
A
#
# COMPACT_ATOMS: atom_id res chain seq x y z
N MET A 1 31.11 -73.41 19.64
CA MET A 1 32.17 -72.44 19.32
C MET A 1 31.95 -72.04 17.86
N SER A 2 31.32 -70.96 17.65
CA SER A 2 31.16 -70.33 16.31
C SER A 2 31.33 -68.82 16.46
N PRO A 3 32.16 -68.13 15.65
CA PRO A 3 32.40 -66.72 15.81
C PRO A 3 31.30 -65.91 15.14
N PRO A 4 31.08 -64.70 15.60
CA PRO A 4 30.06 -63.80 15.02
C PRO A 4 30.57 -63.12 13.77
N THR A 5 29.73 -63.09 12.74
CA THR A 5 29.91 -62.35 11.48
C THR A 5 29.62 -60.88 11.70
N THR A 6 30.63 -60.04 11.59
CA THR A 6 30.53 -58.58 11.54
C THR A 6 30.12 -58.13 10.14
N SER A 7 28.92 -57.60 10.02
CA SER A 7 28.44 -56.89 8.81
C SER A 7 28.87 -55.44 8.89
N PHE A 8 29.76 -55.01 7.98
CA PHE A 8 30.11 -53.63 7.79
C PHE A 8 29.05 -52.96 6.91
N ALA A 9 28.18 -52.16 7.52
CA ALA A 9 27.32 -51.22 6.79
C ALA A 9 28.09 -49.95 6.47
N THR A 10 28.45 -49.80 5.21
CA THR A 10 29.06 -48.59 4.67
C THR A 10 27.99 -47.50 4.61
N THR A 11 27.99 -46.64 5.59
CA THR A 11 27.15 -45.41 5.58
C THR A 11 27.83 -44.40 4.72
N THR A 12 27.39 -44.23 3.47
CA THR A 12 27.71 -43.10 2.62
C THR A 12 27.07 -41.84 3.18
N ALA A 13 27.88 -41.04 3.88
CA ALA A 13 27.50 -39.71 4.32
C ALA A 13 27.29 -38.79 3.10
N TYR A 14 26.06 -38.42 2.81
CA TYR A 14 25.72 -37.33 1.93
C TYR A 14 25.93 -35.99 2.65
N PRO A 15 26.84 -35.12 2.20
CA PRO A 15 27.01 -33.81 2.77
C PRO A 15 26.01 -32.86 2.13
N HIS A 16 24.78 -32.93 2.50
CA HIS A 16 23.82 -31.82 2.29
C HIS A 16 23.39 -31.28 3.65
N SER A 17 24.32 -30.60 4.31
CA SER A 17 23.99 -29.57 5.29
C SER A 17 23.31 -28.44 4.56
N ARG A 18 22.03 -28.65 4.15
CA ARG A 18 21.15 -27.51 3.96
C ARG A 18 21.15 -26.76 5.26
N MET A 19 21.77 -25.61 5.25
CA MET A 19 21.64 -24.61 6.29
C MET A 19 20.13 -24.32 6.37
N LEU A 20 19.43 -25.07 7.23
CA LEU A 20 18.08 -24.74 7.65
C LEU A 20 18.26 -23.39 8.35
N VAL A 21 17.95 -22.30 7.62
CA VAL A 21 17.72 -21.02 8.27
C VAL A 21 16.67 -21.34 9.32
N PRO A 22 16.96 -21.20 10.62
CA PRO A 22 15.94 -21.44 11.63
C PRO A 22 14.77 -20.53 11.25
N VAL A 23 13.62 -21.11 10.96
CA VAL A 23 12.36 -20.38 11.05
C VAL A 23 12.35 -19.94 12.50
N GLN A 24 12.59 -18.66 12.70
CA GLN A 24 12.68 -18.05 14.01
C GLN A 24 11.28 -18.21 14.61
N ASP A 25 11.08 -19.24 15.42
CA ASP A 25 9.92 -19.46 16.28
C ASP A 25 9.92 -18.43 17.44
N SER A 26 10.19 -17.17 17.12
CA SER A 26 9.87 -16.10 18.03
C SER A 26 8.34 -15.97 18.03
N PRO A 27 7.68 -16.14 19.17
CA PRO A 27 6.23 -16.02 19.25
C PRO A 27 5.84 -14.66 18.69
N LEU A 28 4.94 -14.65 17.69
CA LEU A 28 4.42 -13.42 17.11
C LEU A 28 3.91 -12.53 18.24
N ARG A 29 4.26 -11.25 18.19
CA ARG A 29 3.80 -10.30 19.20
C ARG A 29 2.27 -10.24 19.17
N LYS A 30 1.64 -10.50 20.31
CA LYS A 30 0.17 -10.44 20.46
C LYS A 30 -0.26 -9.01 20.75
N ILE A 31 -1.27 -8.54 20.02
CA ILE A 31 -1.88 -7.23 20.22
C ILE A 31 -3.15 -7.42 21.04
N SER A 32 -3.22 -6.74 22.20
CA SER A 32 -4.41 -6.71 23.04
C SER A 32 -5.51 -5.82 22.41
N MET A 33 -6.75 -5.97 22.89
CA MET A 33 -7.88 -5.11 22.49
C MET A 33 -7.60 -3.63 22.81
N GLU A 34 -6.95 -3.36 23.94
CA GLU A 34 -6.59 -2.02 24.37
C GLU A 34 -5.54 -1.39 23.44
N GLU A 35 -4.48 -2.12 23.11
CA GLU A 35 -3.46 -1.66 22.15
C GLU A 35 -4.05 -1.41 20.76
N ALA A 36 -4.97 -2.27 20.29
CA ALA A 36 -5.68 -2.09 19.03
C ALA A 36 -6.54 -0.82 19.02
N ASN A 37 -7.24 -0.52 20.10
CA ASN A 37 -8.02 0.72 20.23
C ASN A 37 -7.12 1.96 20.29
N GLN A 38 -6.01 1.91 21.03
CA GLN A 38 -5.02 2.99 21.07
C GLN A 38 -4.41 3.26 19.70
N TYR A 39 -4.04 2.20 18.96
CA TYR A 39 -3.58 2.32 17.60
C TYR A 39 -4.59 2.99 16.68
N LEU A 40 -5.84 2.50 16.67
CA LEU A 40 -6.91 3.09 15.87
C LEU A 40 -7.14 4.55 16.22
N SER A 41 -7.25 4.90 17.50
CA SER A 41 -7.45 6.27 17.94
C SER A 41 -6.32 7.19 17.47
N ALA A 42 -5.06 6.76 17.58
CA ALA A 42 -3.89 7.51 17.12
C ALA A 42 -3.89 7.68 15.60
N ARG A 43 -4.21 6.62 14.84
CA ARG A 43 -4.24 6.67 13.37
C ARG A 43 -5.41 7.52 12.84
N LEU A 44 -6.59 7.39 13.42
CA LEU A 44 -7.76 8.19 13.05
C LEU A 44 -7.56 9.68 13.38
N ALA A 45 -6.95 9.99 14.54
CA ALA A 45 -6.58 11.36 14.90
C ALA A 45 -5.54 11.94 13.94
N SER A 46 -4.67 11.10 13.36
CA SER A 46 -3.64 11.51 12.41
C SER A 46 -4.19 11.76 11.00
N ALA A 47 -5.33 11.16 10.64
CA ALA A 47 -5.86 11.18 9.28
C ALA A 47 -6.19 12.61 8.80
N ARG A 48 -6.85 13.41 9.64
CA ARG A 48 -7.21 14.79 9.30
C ARG A 48 -6.00 15.70 9.09
N PRO A 49 -5.05 15.83 10.04
CA PRO A 49 -3.90 16.71 9.84
C PRO A 49 -3.02 16.29 8.65
N VAL A 50 -2.83 14.99 8.39
CA VAL A 50 -2.08 14.55 7.22
C VAL A 50 -2.82 14.88 5.92
N ALA A 51 -4.14 14.69 5.88
CA ALA A 51 -4.94 15.08 4.72
C ALA A 51 -4.90 16.60 4.47
N VAL A 52 -4.94 17.43 5.53
CA VAL A 52 -4.74 18.89 5.44
C VAL A 52 -3.35 19.21 4.89
N GLY A 53 -2.30 18.52 5.36
CA GLY A 53 -0.94 18.70 4.82
C GLY A 53 -0.88 18.42 3.32
N GLY A 54 -1.51 17.35 2.84
CA GLY A 54 -1.62 17.02 1.41
C GLY A 54 -2.38 18.10 0.62
N MET A 55 -3.50 18.57 1.17
CA MET A 55 -4.29 19.66 0.61
C MET A 55 -3.45 20.95 0.49
N LEU A 56 -2.69 21.31 1.52
CA LEU A 56 -1.84 22.49 1.52
C LEU A 56 -0.75 22.43 0.44
N CYS A 57 -0.17 21.26 0.18
CA CYS A 57 0.81 21.09 -0.90
C CYS A 57 0.19 21.39 -2.28
N ALA A 58 -1.03 20.92 -2.53
CA ALA A 58 -1.75 21.21 -3.77
C ALA A 58 -2.20 22.69 -3.84
N LEU A 59 -2.63 23.26 -2.71
CA LEU A 59 -3.02 24.67 -2.61
C LEU A 59 -1.83 25.61 -2.80
N ALA A 60 -0.61 25.20 -2.41
CA ALA A 60 0.60 25.98 -2.67
C ALA A 60 0.83 26.21 -4.18
N LEU A 61 0.52 25.22 -5.03
CA LEU A 61 0.57 25.37 -6.48
C LEU A 61 -0.49 26.35 -6.98
N ALA A 62 -1.71 26.27 -6.45
CA ALA A 62 -2.76 27.24 -6.77
C ALA A 62 -2.33 28.68 -6.44
N LEU A 63 -1.78 28.89 -5.25
CA LEU A 63 -1.31 30.20 -4.81
C LEU A 63 -0.11 30.70 -5.63
N LEU A 64 0.81 29.82 -5.98
CA LEU A 64 1.96 30.15 -6.80
C LEU A 64 1.51 30.69 -8.16
N ILE A 65 0.59 30.01 -8.83
CA ILE A 65 0.07 30.41 -10.15
C ILE A 65 -0.76 31.70 -10.02
N PHE A 66 -1.65 31.75 -9.05
CA PHE A 66 -2.54 32.91 -8.86
C PHE A 66 -1.77 34.21 -8.60
N ILE A 67 -0.76 34.16 -7.70
CA ILE A 67 0.03 35.34 -7.32
C ILE A 67 1.01 35.72 -8.41
N SER A 68 1.55 34.77 -9.18
CA SER A 68 2.49 35.08 -10.27
C SER A 68 1.90 35.97 -11.37
N ASP A 69 0.59 35.98 -11.49
CA ASP A 69 -0.13 36.76 -12.50
C ASP A 69 -1.02 37.86 -11.88
N TRP A 70 -0.87 38.14 -10.59
CA TRP A 70 -1.68 39.13 -9.89
C TRP A 70 -1.36 40.56 -10.35
N PRO A 71 -2.33 41.29 -10.91
CA PRO A 71 -2.08 42.65 -11.45
C PRO A 71 -1.76 43.71 -10.38
N GLY A 72 -2.13 43.46 -9.11
CA GLY A 72 -1.85 44.36 -7.99
C GLY A 72 -0.39 44.35 -7.49
N LEU A 73 0.47 43.47 -8.03
CA LEU A 73 1.89 43.39 -7.69
C LEU A 73 2.76 43.92 -8.84
N ALA A 74 3.84 44.63 -8.51
CA ALA A 74 4.84 45.03 -9.50
C ALA A 74 5.41 43.79 -10.21
N ALA A 75 5.63 43.90 -11.53
CA ALA A 75 6.02 42.75 -12.36
C ALA A 75 7.30 42.04 -11.84
N ASN A 76 8.26 42.79 -11.34
CA ASN A 76 9.51 42.27 -10.76
C ASN A 76 9.32 41.57 -9.39
N ALA A 77 8.22 41.83 -8.69
CA ALA A 77 7.92 41.26 -7.38
C ALA A 77 7.02 40.01 -7.47
N ARG A 78 6.28 39.82 -8.57
CA ARG A 78 5.31 38.71 -8.70
C ARG A 78 5.94 37.34 -8.51
N GLY A 79 7.04 37.04 -9.22
CA GLY A 79 7.73 35.76 -9.11
C GLY A 79 8.30 35.48 -7.69
N PRO A 80 9.13 36.36 -7.13
CA PRO A 80 9.65 36.19 -5.79
C PRO A 80 8.57 36.06 -4.71
N VAL A 81 7.49 36.88 -4.79
CA VAL A 81 6.40 36.81 -3.79
C VAL A 81 5.58 35.55 -3.93
N SER A 82 5.22 35.12 -5.15
CA SER A 82 4.46 33.88 -5.39
C SER A 82 5.24 32.66 -4.86
N PHE A 83 6.54 32.62 -5.16
CA PHE A 83 7.39 31.54 -4.66
C PHE A 83 7.52 31.57 -3.12
N ALA A 84 7.72 32.72 -2.52
CA ALA A 84 7.84 32.85 -1.06
C ALA A 84 6.55 32.39 -0.33
N VAL A 85 5.38 32.79 -0.84
CA VAL A 85 4.08 32.37 -0.28
C VAL A 85 3.89 30.86 -0.43
N ALA A 86 4.13 30.32 -1.61
CA ALA A 86 4.01 28.89 -1.87
C ALA A 86 4.98 28.10 -0.98
N ALA A 87 6.24 28.53 -0.86
CA ALA A 87 7.23 27.88 0.00
C ALA A 87 6.82 27.90 1.48
N LEU A 88 6.23 29.02 1.96
CA LEU A 88 5.72 29.11 3.33
C LEU A 88 4.59 28.10 3.57
N VAL A 89 3.65 27.98 2.66
CA VAL A 89 2.53 27.03 2.75
C VAL A 89 3.07 25.58 2.76
N VAL A 90 4.04 25.26 1.89
CA VAL A 90 4.70 23.95 1.88
C VAL A 90 5.44 23.70 3.18
N ALA A 91 6.12 24.71 3.74
CA ALA A 91 6.82 24.57 5.03
C ALA A 91 5.84 24.21 6.17
N VAL A 92 4.65 24.82 6.18
CA VAL A 92 3.59 24.46 7.13
C VAL A 92 3.10 23.02 6.90
N ALA A 93 2.90 22.60 5.67
CA ALA A 93 2.51 21.22 5.34
C ALA A 93 3.57 20.21 5.82
N VAL A 94 4.85 20.50 5.58
CA VAL A 94 5.97 19.65 6.03
C VAL A 94 6.02 19.58 7.55
N ALA A 95 5.82 20.70 8.25
CA ALA A 95 5.77 20.72 9.71
C ALA A 95 4.63 19.80 10.25
N ILE A 96 3.44 19.86 9.63
CA ILE A 96 2.33 18.96 9.95
C ILE A 96 2.72 17.49 9.76
N PHE A 97 3.38 17.14 8.65
CA PHE A 97 3.82 15.78 8.40
C PHE A 97 4.85 15.30 9.43
N ILE A 98 5.82 16.13 9.78
CA ILE A 98 6.85 15.78 10.78
C ILE A 98 6.22 15.55 12.16
N ILE A 99 5.36 16.47 12.61
CA ILE A 99 4.69 16.34 13.91
C ILE A 99 3.82 15.08 13.95
N ASN A 100 3.06 14.84 12.88
CA ASN A 100 2.19 13.67 12.82
C ASN A 100 2.97 12.35 12.72
N ASN A 101 4.04 12.32 11.92
CA ASN A 101 4.91 11.16 11.81
C ASN A 101 5.56 10.81 13.17
N ASN A 102 5.91 11.81 13.98
CA ASN A 102 6.47 11.59 15.31
C ASN A 102 5.43 11.01 16.28
N ARG A 103 4.17 11.46 16.21
CA ARG A 103 3.06 10.93 17.04
C ARG A 103 2.73 9.46 16.71
N THR A 104 2.84 9.06 15.46
CA THR A 104 2.52 7.69 15.02
C THR A 104 3.72 6.75 15.01
N LYS A 105 4.94 7.26 15.34
CA LYS A 105 6.19 6.51 15.26
C LYS A 105 6.19 5.22 16.08
N GLN A 106 5.56 5.22 17.27
CA GLN A 106 5.46 4.05 18.16
C GLN A 106 4.70 2.86 17.52
N TRP A 107 3.86 3.12 16.51
CA TRP A 107 3.06 2.10 15.85
C TRP A 107 3.65 1.60 14.53
N LYS A 108 4.81 2.13 14.09
CA LYS A 108 5.42 1.75 12.80
C LYS A 108 5.88 0.30 12.72
N TRP A 109 6.10 -0.34 13.86
CA TRP A 109 6.43 -1.76 13.90
C TRP A 109 5.28 -2.63 13.37
N MET A 110 4.01 -2.25 13.62
CA MET A 110 2.83 -2.96 13.12
C MET A 110 2.77 -2.99 11.57
N GLU A 111 3.27 -1.92 10.92
CA GLU A 111 3.32 -1.86 9.45
C GLU A 111 4.42 -2.75 8.86
N LYS A 112 5.44 -3.09 9.64
CA LYS A 112 6.62 -3.83 9.17
C LYS A 112 6.61 -5.31 9.55
N GLU A 113 6.09 -5.63 10.72
CA GLU A 113 6.15 -6.95 11.31
C GLU A 113 4.76 -7.60 11.35
N PRO A 114 4.66 -8.91 11.07
CA PRO A 114 3.43 -9.65 11.32
C PRO A 114 3.21 -9.77 12.84
N PHE A 115 1.95 -9.75 13.25
CA PHE A 115 1.54 -9.87 14.63
C PHE A 115 0.32 -10.78 14.75
N GLU A 116 0.01 -11.27 15.95
CA GLU A 116 -1.18 -12.04 16.25
C GLU A 116 -2.20 -11.15 16.97
N SER A 117 -3.43 -11.10 16.46
CA SER A 117 -4.51 -10.32 17.08
C SER A 117 -5.17 -11.12 18.21
N ALA A 118 -5.41 -10.48 19.36
CA ALA A 118 -6.19 -11.09 20.43
C ALA A 118 -7.64 -11.32 19.99
N TYR A 119 -8.30 -12.27 20.67
CA TYR A 119 -9.71 -12.57 20.41
C TYR A 119 -10.58 -11.31 20.46
N GLY A 120 -11.42 -11.14 19.44
CA GLY A 120 -12.34 -9.99 19.32
C GLY A 120 -11.80 -8.76 18.60
N VAL A 121 -10.48 -8.58 18.45
CA VAL A 121 -9.88 -7.43 17.74
C VAL A 121 -10.33 -7.40 16.28
N GLU A 122 -10.31 -8.55 15.63
CA GLU A 122 -10.73 -8.67 14.23
C GLU A 122 -12.22 -8.34 14.06
N GLY A 123 -13.08 -8.84 14.95
CA GLY A 123 -14.51 -8.55 14.94
C GLY A 123 -14.80 -7.06 15.09
N MET A 124 -14.18 -6.41 16.06
CA MET A 124 -14.28 -4.96 16.30
C MET A 124 -13.79 -4.16 15.08
N ALA A 125 -12.67 -4.54 14.49
CA ALA A 125 -12.12 -3.85 13.33
C ALA A 125 -13.03 -4.00 12.08
N LYS A 126 -13.61 -5.19 11.85
CA LYS A 126 -14.59 -5.44 10.77
C LYS A 126 -15.86 -4.62 10.95
N GLU A 127 -16.41 -4.57 12.15
CA GLU A 127 -17.62 -3.80 12.45
C GLU A 127 -17.41 -2.31 12.20
N ARG A 128 -16.31 -1.74 12.73
CA ARG A 128 -15.99 -0.32 12.52
C ARG A 128 -15.67 0.01 11.06
N LEU A 129 -14.99 -0.89 10.35
CA LEU A 129 -14.74 -0.73 8.91
C LEU A 129 -16.05 -0.74 8.13
N ALA A 130 -16.99 -1.65 8.46
CA ALA A 130 -18.31 -1.70 7.82
C ALA A 130 -19.11 -0.41 8.08
N ALA A 131 -19.06 0.13 9.30
CA ALA A 131 -19.67 1.41 9.62
C ALA A 131 -19.05 2.59 8.86
N PHE A 132 -17.77 2.53 8.51
CA PHE A 132 -17.07 3.56 7.74
C PHE A 132 -17.31 3.44 6.23
N GLN A 133 -17.70 2.27 5.70
CA GLN A 133 -17.86 2.02 4.27
C GLN A 133 -18.75 3.05 3.52
N PRO A 134 -19.91 3.47 4.01
CA PRO A 134 -20.73 4.48 3.32
C PRO A 134 -19.98 5.81 3.16
N ALA A 135 -19.35 6.30 4.25
CA ALA A 135 -18.57 7.53 4.24
C ALA A 135 -17.35 7.41 3.30
N HIS A 136 -16.68 6.24 3.31
CA HIS A 136 -15.56 5.96 2.41
C HIS A 136 -15.98 6.07 0.95
N THR A 137 -17.10 5.44 0.56
CA THR A 137 -17.59 5.46 -0.83
C THR A 137 -17.99 6.88 -1.23
N THR A 138 -18.73 7.60 -0.39
CA THR A 138 -19.13 8.99 -0.65
C THR A 138 -17.91 9.89 -0.85
N ASN A 139 -16.93 9.84 0.05
CA ASN A 139 -15.71 10.64 -0.05
C ASN A 139 -14.90 10.31 -1.31
N LEU A 140 -14.86 9.03 -1.69
CA LEU A 140 -14.12 8.57 -2.88
C LEU A 140 -14.78 9.08 -4.15
N VAL A 141 -16.11 8.94 -4.27
CA VAL A 141 -16.88 9.46 -5.41
C VAL A 141 -16.78 10.98 -5.49
N THR A 142 -16.94 11.68 -4.36
CA THR A 142 -16.80 13.14 -4.31
C THR A 142 -15.39 13.59 -4.73
N GLY A 143 -14.35 12.93 -4.23
CA GLY A 143 -12.96 13.20 -4.62
C GLY A 143 -12.72 12.97 -6.11
N LEU A 144 -13.28 11.91 -6.68
CA LEU A 144 -13.19 11.63 -8.11
C LEU A 144 -13.90 12.71 -8.96
N VAL A 145 -15.11 13.07 -8.58
CA VAL A 145 -15.87 14.14 -9.25
C VAL A 145 -15.11 15.48 -9.21
N LEU A 146 -14.57 15.86 -8.04
CA LEU A 146 -13.77 17.07 -7.91
C LEU A 146 -12.50 17.01 -8.77
N SER A 147 -11.85 15.86 -8.89
CA SER A 147 -10.68 15.69 -9.76
C SER A 147 -11.04 15.89 -11.24
N ILE A 148 -12.20 15.40 -11.68
CA ILE A 148 -12.70 15.61 -13.04
C ILE A 148 -13.03 17.09 -13.25
N VAL A 149 -13.69 17.74 -12.29
CA VAL A 149 -13.99 19.19 -12.37
C VAL A 149 -12.70 20.00 -12.45
N ALA A 150 -11.69 19.67 -11.66
CA ALA A 150 -10.37 20.32 -11.73
C ALA A 150 -9.73 20.15 -13.12
N LEU A 151 -9.80 18.94 -13.69
CA LEU A 151 -9.29 18.65 -15.03
C LEU A 151 -10.03 19.48 -16.10
N ILE A 152 -11.37 19.56 -16.01
CA ILE A 152 -12.17 20.39 -16.92
C ILE A 152 -11.75 21.86 -16.81
N LEU A 153 -11.56 22.39 -15.59
CA LEU A 153 -11.10 23.79 -15.40
C LEU A 153 -9.74 24.04 -16.06
N PHE A 154 -8.81 23.08 -16.02
CA PHE A 154 -7.54 23.20 -16.71
C PHE A 154 -7.69 23.25 -18.24
N VAL A 155 -8.56 22.40 -18.80
CA VAL A 155 -8.76 22.31 -20.25
C VAL A 155 -9.50 23.52 -20.80
N VAL A 156 -10.46 24.09 -20.05
CA VAL A 156 -11.28 25.19 -20.50
C VAL A 156 -10.82 26.59 -20.01
N SER A 157 -9.65 26.67 -19.37
CA SER A 157 -9.13 27.89 -18.75
C SER A 157 -9.08 29.07 -19.76
N ASP A 158 -8.50 28.84 -20.96
CA ASP A 158 -8.41 29.83 -22.03
C ASP A 158 -9.79 30.31 -22.51
N LEU A 159 -10.74 29.40 -22.69
CA LEU A 159 -12.10 29.72 -23.09
C LEU A 159 -12.81 30.55 -22.03
N LEU A 160 -12.67 30.22 -20.76
CA LEU A 160 -13.25 30.96 -19.65
C LEU A 160 -12.60 32.34 -19.53
N ALA A 161 -11.30 32.45 -19.71
CA ALA A 161 -10.57 33.72 -19.71
C ALA A 161 -11.08 34.67 -20.82
N SER A 162 -11.24 34.15 -22.04
CA SER A 162 -11.71 34.92 -23.16
C SER A 162 -13.16 35.44 -23.02
N THR A 163 -14.00 34.68 -22.29
CA THR A 163 -15.41 35.06 -22.07
C THR A 163 -15.63 35.97 -20.88
N THR A 164 -14.78 35.84 -19.84
CA THR A 164 -14.94 36.62 -18.60
C THR A 164 -14.05 37.83 -18.50
N GLY A 165 -12.99 37.93 -19.33
CA GLY A 165 -11.97 38.97 -19.24
C GLY A 165 -11.01 38.83 -18.08
N LEU A 166 -11.04 37.69 -17.36
CA LEU A 166 -10.07 37.32 -16.32
C LEU A 166 -8.87 36.60 -16.94
N ASN A 167 -7.73 36.61 -16.24
CA ASN A 167 -6.57 35.87 -16.70
C ASN A 167 -6.82 34.36 -16.64
N ASP A 168 -6.26 33.61 -17.58
CA ASP A 168 -6.36 32.15 -17.64
C ASP A 168 -5.76 31.49 -16.40
N SER A 169 -4.66 32.04 -15.88
CA SER A 169 -4.02 31.64 -14.62
C SER A 169 -4.98 31.60 -13.43
N THR A 170 -6.03 32.43 -13.42
CA THR A 170 -7.06 32.41 -12.36
C THR A 170 -7.85 31.10 -12.39
N PHE A 171 -8.24 30.64 -13.59
CA PHE A 171 -8.99 29.40 -13.73
C PHE A 171 -8.12 28.18 -13.50
N VAL A 172 -6.85 28.24 -13.92
CA VAL A 172 -5.86 27.18 -13.60
C VAL A 172 -5.63 27.10 -12.08
N ALA A 173 -5.46 28.21 -11.39
CA ALA A 173 -5.34 28.27 -9.95
C ALA A 173 -6.59 27.72 -9.23
N LEU A 174 -7.79 28.03 -9.74
CA LEU A 174 -9.05 27.50 -9.25
C LEU A 174 -9.11 25.97 -9.43
N GLY A 175 -8.63 25.45 -10.56
CA GLY A 175 -8.50 24.02 -10.81
C GLY A 175 -7.62 23.34 -9.77
N PHE A 176 -6.45 23.91 -9.44
CA PHE A 176 -5.59 23.40 -8.36
C PHE A 176 -6.25 23.51 -6.98
N ALA A 177 -7.01 24.55 -6.70
CA ALA A 177 -7.73 24.68 -5.45
C ALA A 177 -8.82 23.61 -5.29
N VAL A 178 -9.56 23.30 -6.36
CA VAL A 178 -10.53 22.20 -6.40
C VAL A 178 -9.83 20.84 -6.25
N ALA A 179 -8.71 20.63 -6.95
CA ALA A 179 -7.89 19.43 -6.81
C ALA A 179 -7.35 19.26 -5.39
N ALA A 180 -7.02 20.34 -4.70
CA ALA A 180 -6.56 20.29 -3.31
C ALA A 180 -7.60 19.67 -2.36
N VAL A 181 -8.89 19.97 -2.58
CA VAL A 181 -9.98 19.32 -1.82
C VAL A 181 -10.09 17.84 -2.15
N ALA A 182 -9.93 17.47 -3.42
CA ALA A 182 -9.91 16.08 -3.82
C ALA A 182 -8.75 15.30 -3.16
N VAL A 183 -7.55 15.89 -3.12
CA VAL A 183 -6.38 15.32 -2.42
C VAL A 183 -6.67 15.10 -0.94
N PHE A 184 -7.31 16.07 -0.27
CA PHE A 184 -7.73 15.90 1.13
C PHE A 184 -8.62 14.66 1.31
N LEU A 185 -9.65 14.48 0.48
CA LEU A 185 -10.58 13.36 0.57
C LEU A 185 -9.89 12.02 0.32
N PHE A 186 -9.02 11.94 -0.68
CA PHE A 186 -8.28 10.70 -0.99
C PHE A 186 -7.30 10.33 0.12
N VAL A 187 -6.52 11.28 0.62
CA VAL A 187 -5.54 11.03 1.69
C VAL A 187 -6.24 10.63 2.98
N TYR A 188 -7.31 11.35 3.35
CA TYR A 188 -8.10 11.00 4.53
C TYR A 188 -8.66 9.57 4.46
N ASN A 189 -9.32 9.23 3.35
CA ASN A 189 -9.86 7.90 3.12
C ASN A 189 -8.80 6.80 3.14
N HIS A 190 -7.65 7.05 2.52
CA HIS A 190 -6.55 6.09 2.47
C HIS A 190 -6.02 5.79 3.87
N ILE A 191 -5.83 6.80 4.72
CA ILE A 191 -5.31 6.63 6.07
C ILE A 191 -6.32 5.88 6.95
N VAL A 192 -7.59 6.28 6.92
CA VAL A 192 -8.65 5.67 7.75
C VAL A 192 -8.84 4.20 7.38
N LYS A 193 -9.04 3.91 6.08
CA LYS A 193 -9.19 2.53 5.60
C LYS A 193 -7.94 1.70 5.86
N GLY A 194 -6.76 2.29 5.64
CA GLY A 194 -5.48 1.65 5.90
C GLY A 194 -5.28 1.25 7.36
N ALA A 195 -5.78 2.04 8.32
CA ALA A 195 -5.70 1.71 9.74
C ALA A 195 -6.49 0.44 10.09
N TYR A 196 -7.70 0.28 9.54
CA TYR A 196 -8.49 -0.94 9.74
C TYR A 196 -7.87 -2.15 9.06
N TRP A 197 -7.40 -2.01 7.81
CA TRP A 197 -6.75 -3.10 7.09
C TRP A 197 -5.46 -3.58 7.75
N GLU A 198 -4.76 -2.69 8.46
CA GLU A 198 -3.58 -3.06 9.25
C GLU A 198 -3.95 -4.03 10.38
N LEU A 199 -5.02 -3.76 11.14
CA LEU A 199 -5.47 -4.64 12.21
C LEU A 199 -6.05 -5.96 11.70
N LEU A 200 -6.71 -5.93 10.56
CA LEU A 200 -7.24 -7.14 9.92
C LEU A 200 -6.15 -7.96 9.23
N GLN A 201 -4.96 -7.39 9.03
CA GLN A 201 -3.88 -7.95 8.22
C GLN A 201 -4.39 -8.44 6.86
N ASP A 202 -5.32 -7.72 6.27
CA ASP A 202 -6.03 -8.08 5.04
C ASP A 202 -5.48 -7.31 3.82
N GLY A 203 -5.74 -7.83 2.63
CA GLY A 203 -5.35 -7.20 1.38
C GLY A 203 -3.83 -7.03 1.24
N ASP A 204 -3.39 -5.79 1.01
CA ASP A 204 -1.96 -5.47 0.84
C ASP A 204 -1.16 -5.51 2.14
N ARG A 205 -1.84 -5.61 3.29
CA ARG A 205 -1.24 -5.63 4.63
C ARG A 205 -1.18 -7.02 5.24
N SER A 206 -1.45 -8.07 4.46
CA SER A 206 -1.29 -9.46 4.89
C SER A 206 0.17 -9.76 5.28
N PRO A 207 0.42 -10.66 6.24
CA PRO A 207 1.77 -11.01 6.72
C PRO A 207 2.72 -11.37 5.58
N ARG A 208 2.22 -12.11 4.58
CA ARG A 208 2.97 -12.51 3.39
C ARG A 208 3.40 -11.29 2.55
N LYS A 209 2.50 -10.35 2.31
CA LYS A 209 2.80 -9.13 1.54
C LYS A 209 3.72 -8.16 2.30
N LYS A 210 3.63 -8.09 3.63
CA LYS A 210 4.56 -7.29 4.44
C LYS A 210 6.01 -7.76 4.27
N LEU A 211 6.23 -9.08 4.32
CA LEU A 211 7.55 -9.66 4.08
C LEU A 211 8.04 -9.39 2.66
N LEU A 212 7.15 -9.48 1.67
CA LEU A 212 7.46 -9.17 0.28
C LEU A 212 7.82 -7.69 0.11
N HIS A 213 7.02 -6.77 0.64
CA HIS A 213 7.26 -5.33 0.57
C HIS A 213 8.58 -4.91 1.22
N SER A 214 8.98 -5.53 2.33
CA SER A 214 10.26 -5.22 2.97
C SER A 214 11.47 -5.53 2.08
N LYS A 215 11.33 -6.46 1.13
CA LYS A 215 12.39 -6.86 0.18
C LYS A 215 12.28 -6.14 -1.17
N VAL A 216 11.06 -5.92 -1.66
CA VAL A 216 10.81 -5.23 -2.92
C VAL A 216 11.10 -3.72 -2.81
N GLY A 217 10.82 -3.11 -1.65
CA GLY A 217 10.98 -1.68 -1.43
C GLY A 217 12.36 -1.12 -1.78
N PRO A 218 13.48 -1.69 -1.27
CA PRO A 218 14.82 -1.24 -1.61
C PRO A 218 15.14 -1.37 -3.10
N ILE A 219 14.69 -2.44 -3.77
CA ILE A 219 14.89 -2.67 -5.19
C ILE A 219 14.18 -1.60 -6.02
N MET A 220 12.93 -1.29 -5.64
CA MET A 220 12.16 -0.22 -6.27
C MET A 220 12.78 1.16 -6.04
N GLY A 221 13.35 1.41 -4.87
CA GLY A 221 14.11 2.62 -4.58
C GLY A 221 15.28 2.80 -5.55
N ILE A 222 16.11 1.76 -5.72
CA ILE A 222 17.23 1.76 -6.66
C ILE A 222 16.73 1.97 -8.10
N TYR A 223 15.68 1.27 -8.51
CA TYR A 223 15.09 1.40 -9.83
C TYR A 223 14.69 2.85 -10.13
N TRP A 224 13.91 3.49 -9.26
CA TRP A 224 13.45 4.87 -9.46
C TRP A 224 14.60 5.88 -9.43
N MET A 225 15.58 5.72 -8.54
CA MET A 225 16.77 6.58 -8.53
C MET A 225 17.58 6.44 -9.82
N SER A 226 17.70 5.24 -10.38
CA SER A 226 18.36 5.01 -11.67
C SER A 226 17.61 5.68 -12.83
N ILE A 227 16.27 5.61 -12.84
CA ILE A 227 15.44 6.27 -13.86
C ILE A 227 15.61 7.79 -13.80
N VAL A 228 15.57 8.38 -12.59
CA VAL A 228 15.79 9.82 -12.42
C VAL A 228 17.18 10.22 -12.91
N PHE A 229 18.20 9.44 -12.58
CA PHE A 229 19.58 9.69 -13.04
C PHE A 229 19.69 9.64 -14.56
N ILE A 230 19.13 8.61 -15.20
CA ILE A 230 19.12 8.46 -16.66
C ILE A 230 18.36 9.62 -17.32
N TYR A 231 17.19 9.97 -16.77
CA TYR A 231 16.40 11.10 -17.26
C TYR A 231 17.20 12.41 -17.24
N LEU A 232 17.82 12.72 -16.10
CA LEU A 232 18.63 13.93 -15.97
C LEU A 232 19.88 13.89 -16.89
N ALA A 233 20.55 12.75 -16.95
CA ALA A 233 21.72 12.60 -17.81
C ALA A 233 21.37 12.84 -19.29
N ILE A 234 20.31 12.21 -19.80
CA ILE A 234 19.84 12.42 -21.16
C ILE A 234 19.43 13.87 -21.38
N SER A 235 18.59 14.44 -20.48
CA SER A 235 18.09 15.81 -20.65
C SER A 235 19.20 16.85 -20.67
N PHE A 236 20.23 16.71 -19.84
CA PHE A 236 21.37 17.65 -19.79
C PHE A 236 22.38 17.42 -20.92
N LEU A 237 22.61 16.15 -21.34
CA LEU A 237 23.59 15.88 -22.40
C LEU A 237 23.07 16.17 -23.80
N THR A 238 21.76 16.03 -24.01
CA THR A 238 21.14 16.20 -25.33
C THR A 238 20.33 17.50 -25.48
N ASP A 239 20.18 18.26 -24.39
CA ASP A 239 19.31 19.46 -24.28
C ASP A 239 17.88 19.22 -24.81
N SER A 240 17.40 17.97 -24.68
CA SER A 240 16.15 17.48 -25.26
C SER A 240 15.04 17.37 -24.20
N TRP A 241 14.80 18.42 -23.43
CA TRP A 241 13.79 18.45 -22.36
C TRP A 241 12.39 18.14 -22.88
N ASP A 242 12.06 18.59 -24.08
CA ASP A 242 10.74 18.39 -24.70
C ASP A 242 10.42 16.94 -25.03
N THR A 243 11.44 16.10 -25.22
CA THR A 243 11.27 14.69 -25.60
C THR A 243 11.55 13.74 -24.42
N SER A 244 12.40 14.16 -23.47
CA SER A 244 12.86 13.32 -22.36
C SER A 244 11.72 12.86 -21.44
N TRP A 245 10.59 13.58 -21.39
CA TRP A 245 9.44 13.23 -20.56
C TRP A 245 8.85 11.84 -20.86
N ILE A 246 9.08 11.31 -22.07
CA ILE A 246 8.66 9.95 -22.49
C ILE A 246 9.26 8.86 -21.59
N ILE A 247 10.39 9.14 -20.94
CA ILE A 247 11.01 8.22 -19.98
C ILE A 247 10.08 7.87 -18.81
N TRP A 248 9.22 8.81 -18.38
CA TRP A 248 8.34 8.59 -17.24
C TRP A 248 7.24 7.54 -17.47
N PRO A 249 6.44 7.60 -18.57
CA PRO A 249 5.49 6.55 -18.89
C PRO A 249 6.17 5.19 -19.10
N LEU A 250 7.32 5.17 -19.77
CA LEU A 250 8.08 3.94 -20.01
C LEU A 250 8.60 3.34 -18.70
N ALA A 251 9.13 4.17 -17.80
CA ALA A 251 9.54 3.77 -16.47
C ALA A 251 8.36 3.25 -15.62
N GLY A 252 7.18 3.86 -15.76
CA GLY A 252 5.96 3.37 -15.11
C GLY A 252 5.62 1.94 -15.51
N VAL A 253 5.63 1.63 -16.80
CA VAL A 253 5.42 0.24 -17.29
C VAL A 253 6.55 -0.68 -16.83
N GLY A 254 7.80 -0.23 -16.92
CA GLY A 254 8.97 -0.97 -16.44
C GLY A 254 8.88 -1.33 -14.96
N SER A 255 8.37 -0.43 -14.13
CA SER A 255 8.19 -0.68 -12.69
C SER A 255 7.22 -1.82 -12.39
N ALA A 256 6.14 -1.94 -13.18
CA ALA A 256 5.20 -3.05 -13.07
C ALA A 256 5.86 -4.38 -13.42
N ILE A 257 6.67 -4.41 -14.48
CA ILE A 257 7.43 -5.62 -14.89
C ILE A 257 8.42 -6.02 -13.77
N VAL A 258 9.22 -5.08 -13.27
CA VAL A 258 10.18 -5.33 -12.18
C VAL A 258 9.49 -5.86 -10.94
N THR A 259 8.39 -5.25 -10.51
CA THR A 259 7.61 -5.69 -9.35
C THR A 259 7.09 -7.12 -9.55
N THR A 260 6.56 -7.43 -10.73
CA THR A 260 6.04 -8.76 -11.05
C THR A 260 7.15 -9.82 -11.03
N ILE A 261 8.31 -9.54 -11.65
CA ILE A 261 9.45 -10.46 -11.68
C ILE A 261 9.97 -10.70 -10.25
N VAL A 262 10.17 -9.65 -9.47
CA VAL A 262 10.66 -9.77 -8.09
C VAL A 262 9.68 -10.57 -7.25
N SER A 263 8.37 -10.30 -7.35
CA SER A 263 7.33 -11.05 -6.65
C SER A 263 7.34 -12.53 -7.04
N TYR A 264 7.42 -12.84 -8.34
CA TYR A 264 7.47 -14.21 -8.85
C TYR A 264 8.71 -14.99 -8.37
N VAL A 265 9.89 -14.37 -8.43
CA VAL A 265 11.15 -14.99 -7.98
C VAL A 265 11.10 -15.30 -6.48
N TRP A 266 10.52 -14.38 -5.68
CA TRP A 266 10.37 -14.59 -4.25
C TRP A 266 9.34 -15.65 -3.91
N GLU A 267 8.22 -15.69 -4.60
CA GLU A 267 7.20 -16.74 -4.43
C GLU A 267 7.75 -18.12 -4.75
N ARG A 268 8.57 -18.22 -5.79
CA ARG A 268 9.23 -19.48 -6.17
C ARG A 268 10.26 -19.93 -5.13
N LYS A 269 10.98 -18.99 -4.50
CA LYS A 269 11.96 -19.32 -3.45
C LYS A 269 11.34 -19.73 -2.12
N PHE A 270 10.20 -19.16 -1.76
CA PHE A 270 9.56 -19.35 -0.44
C PHE A 270 8.23 -20.08 -0.50
N GLY A 271 7.54 -20.13 -1.65
CA GLY A 271 6.29 -20.87 -1.84
C GLY A 271 6.47 -22.39 -1.87
N VAL A 272 7.64 -22.88 -2.27
CA VAL A 272 7.95 -24.32 -2.29
C VAL A 272 8.12 -24.86 -0.87
N ALA A 273 8.61 -24.06 0.07
CA ALA A 273 8.84 -24.49 1.45
C ALA A 273 7.54 -24.76 2.25
N THR A 274 6.42 -24.12 1.86
CA THR A 274 5.12 -24.31 2.54
C THR A 274 4.31 -25.47 1.98
N SER A 275 4.55 -25.86 0.72
CA SER A 275 3.92 -27.03 0.08
C SER A 275 4.45 -28.35 0.68
N ASP A 276 5.76 -28.42 0.92
CA ASP A 276 6.39 -29.62 1.45
C ASP A 276 6.09 -29.85 2.94
N ALA A 277 5.86 -28.78 3.71
CA ALA A 277 5.47 -28.87 5.11
C ALA A 277 4.01 -29.36 5.29
N ALA A 278 3.12 -29.01 4.37
CA ALA A 278 1.73 -29.44 4.40
C ALA A 278 1.56 -30.91 4.00
N THR A 279 2.48 -31.44 3.17
CA THR A 279 2.42 -32.84 2.68
C THR A 279 3.05 -33.82 3.65
N THR A 280 3.95 -33.36 4.54
CA THR A 280 4.62 -34.24 5.52
C THR A 280 3.83 -34.40 6.83
N GLY A 281 2.80 -33.57 7.05
CA GLY A 281 1.95 -33.61 8.26
C GLY A 281 0.74 -34.55 8.21
N THR A 282 0.45 -35.21 7.07
CA THR A 282 -0.77 -36.02 6.89
C THR A 282 -0.47 -37.52 6.68
N GLY A 283 0.60 -38.02 7.22
CA GLY A 283 1.01 -39.42 7.03
C GLY A 283 1.13 -40.21 8.30
N THR A 284 0.17 -40.22 9.22
CA THR A 284 -0.04 -41.30 10.19
C THR A 284 -1.39 -41.15 10.91
N ALA A 285 -2.47 -41.49 10.20
CA ALA A 285 -3.72 -41.87 10.88
C ALA A 285 -4.24 -43.15 10.21
N GLY A 286 -4.23 -44.23 11.01
CA GLY A 286 -4.39 -45.62 10.69
C GLY A 286 -5.52 -45.98 9.71
N VAL A 287 -5.11 -46.88 8.85
CA VAL A 287 -6.00 -47.81 8.14
C VAL A 287 -6.65 -48.73 9.17
N VAL A 288 -7.90 -48.51 9.50
CA VAL A 288 -8.78 -49.56 10.07
C VAL A 288 -9.63 -50.08 8.93
N SER A 289 -9.18 -51.22 8.43
CA SER A 289 -9.97 -52.11 7.59
C SER A 289 -11.11 -52.68 8.43
N THR A 290 -12.35 -52.52 8.02
CA THR A 290 -13.46 -53.36 8.44
C THR A 290 -14.34 -53.70 7.26
N GLY A 291 -14.39 -54.95 7.04
CA GLY A 291 -14.96 -55.89 6.19
C GLY A 291 -16.38 -55.69 5.66
N ILE A 292 -16.49 -56.22 4.54
CA ILE A 292 -17.56 -56.64 3.67
C ILE A 292 -18.80 -57.17 4.43
N GLY A 293 -19.96 -56.69 4.11
CA GLY A 293 -21.27 -57.29 4.42
C GLY A 293 -22.29 -56.90 3.37
N THR A 294 -22.31 -57.70 2.31
CA THR A 294 -23.40 -57.77 1.30
C THR A 294 -24.65 -58.33 1.91
N THR A 295 -25.81 -57.69 1.77
CA THR A 295 -27.08 -58.37 1.44
C THR A 295 -28.12 -57.36 0.99
N SER A 296 -28.61 -57.53 -0.20
CA SER A 296 -29.90 -57.09 -0.78
C SER A 296 -30.79 -58.39 -0.82
N PRO A 297 -32.07 -58.36 -1.22
CA PRO A 297 -33.18 -57.41 -1.07
C PRO A 297 -34.43 -58.12 -0.48
N ASN A 298 -35.52 -57.52 -0.26
CA ASN A 298 -36.83 -57.83 -0.83
C ASN A 298 -38.04 -57.37 0.05
N ASP A 299 -38.95 -56.74 -0.61
CA ASP A 299 -40.39 -56.88 -0.61
C ASP A 299 -41.29 -56.53 0.60
N SER A 300 -42.29 -55.84 0.10
CA SER A 300 -43.74 -55.92 0.43
C SER A 300 -44.27 -54.90 1.46
N ALA A 301 -44.99 -53.94 0.96
CA ALA A 301 -46.46 -53.91 0.84
C ALA A 301 -47.23 -53.81 2.18
N GLY A 302 -48.10 -52.81 2.23
CA GLY A 302 -49.23 -52.81 3.14
C GLY A 302 -49.57 -51.42 3.70
N THR A 303 -50.31 -50.62 2.98
CA THR A 303 -51.72 -50.25 3.17
C THR A 303 -52.18 -49.81 4.56
N THR A 304 -52.94 -48.72 4.48
CA THR A 304 -54.10 -48.25 5.31
C THR A 304 -53.75 -47.53 6.63
N ASN A 305 -54.06 -46.34 6.80
CA ASN A 305 -55.29 -45.56 6.99
C ASN A 305 -54.91 -44.06 7.09
#